data_5a398a9cff43e5703fb2f744bf7e345b
#
_entry.id   5a398a9cff43e5703fb2f744bf7e345b
#
_cell.length_a   1.000
_cell.length_b   1.000
_cell.length_c   1.000
_cell.angle_alpha   90.00
_cell.angle_beta   90.00
_cell.angle_gamma   90.00
#
_symmetry.space_group_name_H-M   'P 1'
#
loop_
_entity.id
_entity.type
_entity.pdbx_description
1 polymer ?
#
loop_
_entity_poly.entity_id
_entity_poly.type
_entity_poly.pdbx_seq_one_letter_code
_entity_poly.pdbx_strand_id
1 'polypeptide(L)'
;MVKRVFYIFGVCILSVMIFHEFEKNTPKETAENVAVFKESSGDPKEKLEKTAYLTFDDGPSEITPDILDTLKNKKAKATFFLVGNEITTEREQIVKRELEEGHSIGVHTFSHKKDEMYCNEVTFFEDFNQCRERIRQVTGILPKLHRFPWGSNNGYVCPIVDDLLAKLKKENVVSYDWNVSGEDSVGQNVPKAVIYKNVAKDLEKFDQPIILLHDSNSTKNTSKVLGEIIDLIAEKGYSFGTLDEREEYTFPQSWRK
;
A
#
# COMPACT_ATOMS: atom_id res chain seq x y z
N MET A 1 8.77 -39.00 -58.31
CA MET A 1 9.14 -40.41 -57.98
C MET A 1 9.09 -40.48 -56.44
N VAL A 2 8.00 -41.08 -55.91
CA VAL A 2 7.93 -42.39 -55.27
C VAL A 2 8.76 -42.45 -53.95
N LYS A 3 8.21 -42.72 -52.79
CA LYS A 3 7.14 -43.50 -52.16
C LYS A 3 7.03 -43.02 -50.68
N ARG A 4 5.86 -42.78 -50.11
CA ARG A 4 5.02 -43.72 -49.29
C ARG A 4 5.84 -44.47 -48.22
N VAL A 5 5.39 -44.50 -46.93
CA VAL A 5 4.27 -45.24 -46.36
C VAL A 5 4.10 -44.94 -44.88
N PHE A 6 2.85 -44.77 -44.46
CA PHE A 6 2.18 -44.96 -43.18
C PHE A 6 2.88 -45.83 -42.12
N TYR A 7 2.70 -45.47 -40.83
CA TYR A 7 2.19 -46.38 -39.82
C TYR A 7 1.35 -45.65 -38.78
N ILE A 8 0.06 -45.90 -38.82
CA ILE A 8 -0.95 -45.68 -37.79
C ILE A 8 -1.12 -47.07 -37.11
N PHE A 9 -1.51 -47.04 -35.86
CA PHE A 9 -2.12 -48.07 -35.01
C PHE A 9 -1.29 -48.56 -33.83
N GLY A 10 -1.90 -48.33 -32.69
CA GLY A 10 -1.90 -49.29 -31.57
C GLY A 10 -1.24 -48.72 -30.32
N VAL A 11 -2.03 -48.16 -29.41
CA VAL A 11 -2.41 -48.81 -28.15
C VAL A 11 -3.38 -47.93 -27.39
N CYS A 12 -4.64 -48.04 -27.66
CA CYS A 12 -5.70 -47.91 -26.66
C CYS A 12 -5.81 -49.29 -25.97
N ILE A 13 -6.12 -49.32 -24.71
CA ILE A 13 -6.39 -50.45 -23.79
C ILE A 13 -5.24 -50.66 -22.80
N LEU A 14 -5.29 -49.92 -21.68
CA LEU A 14 -5.04 -50.40 -20.32
C LEU A 14 -5.27 -49.26 -19.29
N SER A 15 -6.50 -48.91 -19.07
CA SER A 15 -6.92 -48.03 -17.97
C SER A 15 -8.35 -48.28 -17.53
N VAL A 16 -8.69 -49.55 -17.37
CA VAL A 16 -9.93 -49.97 -16.69
C VAL A 16 -9.59 -51.24 -15.91
N MET A 17 -9.11 -51.14 -14.73
CA MET A 17 -9.17 -52.07 -13.60
C MET A 17 -8.29 -51.62 -12.44
N ILE A 18 -8.66 -50.57 -11.72
CA ILE A 18 -8.36 -50.38 -10.30
C ILE A 18 -9.46 -49.45 -9.74
N PHE A 19 -10.67 -49.92 -9.72
CA PHE A 19 -11.78 -49.36 -8.96
C PHE A 19 -12.59 -50.53 -8.41
N HIS A 20 -12.01 -51.24 -7.44
CA HIS A 20 -12.76 -52.08 -6.51
C HIS A 20 -11.75 -52.58 -5.46
N GLU A 21 -11.76 -51.94 -4.35
CA GLU A 21 -11.40 -52.36 -3.00
C GLU A 21 -10.89 -51.21 -2.15
N PHE A 22 -11.77 -50.29 -1.78
CA PHE A 22 -11.55 -49.45 -0.60
C PHE A 22 -12.90 -49.02 -0.01
N GLU A 23 -13.76 -49.95 0.23
CA GLU A 23 -14.90 -49.79 1.13
C GLU A 23 -14.78 -50.88 2.19
N LYS A 24 -14.25 -50.48 3.36
CA LYS A 24 -14.53 -51.09 4.70
C LYS A 24 -13.43 -50.63 5.65
N ASN A 25 -13.58 -49.44 6.22
CA ASN A 25 -13.17 -49.12 7.58
C ASN A 25 -13.43 -47.64 7.86
N THR A 26 -14.69 -47.29 8.07
CA THR A 26 -15.07 -46.10 8.82
C THR A 26 -15.35 -46.50 10.25
N PRO A 27 -14.67 -45.93 11.25
CA PRO A 27 -15.11 -46.06 12.64
C PRO A 27 -16.41 -45.29 12.81
N LYS A 28 -17.39 -45.93 13.44
CA LYS A 28 -18.61 -45.26 13.92
C LYS A 28 -18.25 -44.22 14.93
N GLU A 29 -18.39 -42.97 14.56
CA GLU A 29 -18.42 -41.85 15.50
C GLU A 29 -19.80 -41.81 16.20
N THR A 30 -19.75 -42.06 17.49
CA THR A 30 -20.87 -41.93 18.41
C THR A 30 -21.33 -40.47 18.50
N ALA A 31 -22.60 -40.27 18.27
CA ALA A 31 -23.29 -39.01 18.52
C ALA A 31 -23.23 -38.70 20.03
N GLU A 32 -22.47 -37.67 20.42
CA GLU A 32 -22.63 -36.90 21.66
C GLU A 32 -21.60 -35.77 21.65
N ASN A 33 -21.97 -34.62 21.07
CA ASN A 33 -21.54 -33.30 21.52
C ASN A 33 -22.40 -32.25 20.83
N VAL A 34 -23.63 -32.10 21.34
CA VAL A 34 -24.43 -30.88 21.14
C VAL A 34 -23.69 -29.78 21.87
N ALA A 35 -22.88 -28.99 21.16
CA ALA A 35 -22.36 -27.75 21.69
C ALA A 35 -23.52 -26.77 21.87
N VAL A 36 -23.87 -26.55 23.14
CA VAL A 36 -24.78 -25.52 23.60
C VAL A 36 -24.22 -24.19 23.13
N PHE A 37 -24.84 -23.57 22.13
CA PHE A 37 -24.64 -22.15 21.84
C PHE A 37 -25.08 -21.35 23.07
N LYS A 38 -24.14 -20.95 23.92
CA LYS A 38 -24.36 -19.89 24.88
C LYS A 38 -24.60 -18.61 24.07
N GLU A 39 -25.83 -18.11 24.13
CA GLU A 39 -26.08 -16.72 23.81
C GLU A 39 -25.18 -15.87 24.72
N SER A 40 -24.15 -15.27 24.12
CA SER A 40 -23.35 -14.26 24.80
C SER A 40 -24.18 -12.99 24.82
N SER A 41 -24.69 -12.70 25.99
CA SER A 41 -25.21 -11.40 26.40
C SER A 41 -24.26 -10.30 25.93
N GLY A 42 -24.82 -9.29 25.23
CA GLY A 42 -24.09 -8.20 24.59
C GLY A 42 -22.95 -7.64 25.39
N ASP A 43 -21.75 -7.89 24.90
CA ASP A 43 -20.53 -7.24 25.36
C ASP A 43 -20.43 -5.83 24.76
N PRO A 44 -19.93 -4.87 25.54
CA PRO A 44 -19.72 -3.51 25.05
C PRO A 44 -18.78 -3.55 23.86
N LYS A 45 -19.11 -2.81 22.79
CA LYS A 45 -18.38 -2.62 21.54
C LYS A 45 -16.89 -2.93 21.70
N GLU A 46 -16.43 -4.00 21.08
CA GLU A 46 -15.02 -4.29 20.92
C GLU A 46 -14.36 -2.99 20.43
N LYS A 47 -13.53 -2.39 21.29
CA LYS A 47 -12.88 -1.13 20.98
C LYS A 47 -11.93 -1.45 19.85
N LEU A 48 -12.24 -1.03 18.62
CA LEU A 48 -11.34 -1.17 17.48
C LEU A 48 -9.96 -0.72 17.93
N GLU A 49 -8.97 -1.60 17.77
CA GLU A 49 -7.58 -1.25 18.07
C GLU A 49 -7.19 -0.04 17.23
N LYS A 50 -6.70 1.00 17.89
CA LYS A 50 -6.23 2.20 17.23
C LYS A 50 -4.98 1.88 16.43
N THR A 51 -5.03 2.07 15.11
CA THR A 51 -3.89 1.82 14.23
C THR A 51 -3.55 3.07 13.42
N ALA A 52 -2.33 3.57 13.54
CA ALA A 52 -1.83 4.69 12.76
C ALA A 52 -1.06 4.19 11.54
N TYR A 53 -1.27 4.84 10.41
CA TYR A 53 -0.63 4.56 9.13
C TYR A 53 0.28 5.72 8.76
N LEU A 54 1.57 5.57 9.04
CA LEU A 54 2.60 6.51 8.58
C LEU A 54 2.78 6.36 7.08
N THR A 55 2.73 7.46 6.35
CA THR A 55 2.95 7.46 4.89
C THR A 55 3.94 8.52 4.49
N PHE A 56 4.80 8.18 3.54
CA PHE A 56 5.84 9.06 3.01
C PHE A 56 5.70 9.17 1.49
N ASP A 57 5.52 10.38 0.98
CA ASP A 57 5.43 10.68 -0.45
C ASP A 57 6.79 11.18 -0.98
N ASP A 58 6.98 11.15 -2.30
CA ASP A 58 8.10 11.72 -3.07
C ASP A 58 9.42 10.92 -3.05
N GLY A 59 9.54 9.86 -2.27
CA GLY A 59 10.75 9.03 -2.20
C GLY A 59 11.03 8.19 -3.47
N PRO A 60 12.17 7.48 -3.47
CA PRO A 60 13.24 7.52 -2.48
C PRO A 60 14.15 8.74 -2.61
N SER A 61 14.69 9.22 -1.48
CA SER A 61 15.56 10.40 -1.43
C SER A 61 16.83 10.16 -0.59
N GLU A 62 17.61 11.22 -0.37
CA GLU A 62 18.78 11.15 0.51
C GLU A 62 18.42 10.93 1.99
N ILE A 63 17.20 11.26 2.41
CA ILE A 63 16.76 11.09 3.80
C ILE A 63 16.03 9.76 4.04
N THR A 64 15.70 9.00 3.01
CA THR A 64 15.04 7.68 3.16
C THR A 64 15.80 6.74 4.10
N PRO A 65 17.14 6.63 4.04
CA PRO A 65 17.87 5.78 4.98
C PRO A 65 17.67 6.16 6.44
N ASP A 66 17.65 7.46 6.77
CA ASP A 66 17.42 7.97 8.14
C ASP A 66 15.98 7.67 8.61
N ILE A 67 15.00 7.77 7.70
CA ILE A 67 13.60 7.40 7.96
C ILE A 67 13.51 5.92 8.30
N LEU A 68 14.10 5.06 7.48
CA LEU A 68 14.10 3.60 7.68
C LEU A 68 14.79 3.20 8.98
N ASP A 69 15.94 3.80 9.30
CA ASP A 69 16.65 3.57 10.57
C ASP A 69 15.78 3.94 11.77
N THR A 70 15.07 5.06 11.68
CA THR A 70 14.15 5.51 12.73
C THR A 70 12.97 4.55 12.89
N LEU A 71 12.31 4.17 11.79
CA LEU A 71 11.20 3.21 11.78
C LEU A 71 11.62 1.86 12.39
N LYS A 72 12.79 1.35 11.99
CA LYS A 72 13.36 0.11 12.51
C LYS A 72 13.61 0.17 14.00
N ASN A 73 14.28 1.22 14.47
CA ASN A 73 14.59 1.43 15.87
C ASN A 73 13.33 1.53 16.75
N LYS A 74 12.27 2.15 16.21
CA LYS A 74 10.96 2.32 16.86
C LYS A 74 10.00 1.16 16.63
N LYS A 75 10.38 0.15 15.84
CA LYS A 75 9.53 -0.99 15.42
C LYS A 75 8.21 -0.56 14.77
N ALA A 76 8.21 0.58 14.10
CA ALA A 76 7.06 1.09 13.38
C ALA A 76 7.09 0.64 11.91
N LYS A 77 5.91 0.48 11.32
CA LYS A 77 5.74 0.22 9.89
C LYS A 77 5.18 1.45 9.19
N ALA A 78 5.42 1.55 7.89
CA ALA A 78 4.98 2.68 7.07
C ALA A 78 4.67 2.24 5.64
N THR A 79 4.05 3.13 4.88
CA THR A 79 3.87 2.98 3.43
C THR A 79 4.59 4.12 2.72
N PHE A 80 5.38 3.78 1.70
CA PHE A 80 6.12 4.72 0.87
C PHE A 80 5.48 4.84 -0.51
N PHE A 81 5.07 6.03 -0.91
CA PHE A 81 4.58 6.31 -2.26
C PHE A 81 5.71 6.91 -3.09
N LEU A 82 6.26 6.09 -3.99
CA LEU A 82 7.50 6.39 -4.70
C LEU A 82 7.26 7.11 -6.02
N VAL A 83 8.11 8.08 -6.31
CA VAL A 83 8.22 8.75 -7.61
C VAL A 83 9.20 7.97 -8.48
N GLY A 84 8.74 7.52 -9.65
CA GLY A 84 9.55 6.65 -10.51
C GLY A 84 10.89 7.23 -10.93
N ASN A 85 10.94 8.53 -11.22
CA ASN A 85 12.20 9.25 -11.55
C ASN A 85 13.21 9.28 -10.41
N GLU A 86 12.76 9.17 -9.16
CA GLU A 86 13.63 9.17 -7.98
C GLU A 86 14.24 7.79 -7.73
N ILE A 87 13.74 6.73 -8.37
CA ILE A 87 14.30 5.39 -8.28
C ILE A 87 15.49 5.26 -9.23
N THR A 88 16.58 5.97 -8.93
CA THR A 88 17.85 5.86 -9.70
C THR A 88 18.56 4.56 -9.37
N THR A 89 19.56 4.19 -10.17
CA THR A 89 20.36 2.96 -9.92
C THR A 89 21.01 2.97 -8.53
N GLU A 90 21.43 4.14 -8.05
CA GLU A 90 22.06 4.32 -6.75
C GLU A 90 21.07 4.12 -5.60
N ARG A 91 19.77 4.34 -5.86
CA ARG A 91 18.71 4.25 -4.85
C ARG A 91 17.93 2.94 -4.89
N GLU A 92 18.19 2.04 -5.84
CA GLU A 92 17.51 0.75 -5.93
C GLU A 92 17.61 -0.08 -4.63
N GLN A 93 18.77 -0.03 -3.97
CA GLN A 93 18.97 -0.75 -2.71
C GLN A 93 18.13 -0.18 -1.57
N ILE A 94 17.83 1.12 -1.60
CA ILE A 94 16.94 1.77 -0.63
C ILE A 94 15.51 1.23 -0.80
N VAL A 95 15.02 1.19 -2.04
CA VAL A 95 13.68 0.65 -2.35
C VAL A 95 13.55 -0.82 -1.95
N LYS A 96 14.58 -1.64 -2.16
CA LYS A 96 14.58 -3.04 -1.69
C LYS A 96 14.53 -3.11 -0.17
N ARG A 97 15.28 -2.26 0.51
CA ARG A 97 15.32 -2.18 1.97
C ARG A 97 13.95 -1.82 2.57
N GLU A 98 13.18 -0.93 1.93
CA GLU A 98 11.81 -0.61 2.35
C GLU A 98 10.96 -1.88 2.48
N LEU A 99 10.98 -2.76 1.47
CA LEU A 99 10.24 -4.03 1.50
C LEU A 99 10.82 -5.04 2.48
N GLU A 100 12.16 -5.20 2.50
CA GLU A 100 12.85 -6.15 3.39
C GLU A 100 12.60 -5.83 4.87
N GLU A 101 12.44 -4.56 5.21
CA GLU A 101 12.11 -4.13 6.55
C GLU A 101 10.59 -4.17 6.84
N GLY A 102 9.78 -4.64 5.88
CA GLY A 102 8.34 -4.92 6.03
C GLY A 102 7.48 -3.66 5.94
N HIS A 103 7.90 -2.68 5.15
CA HIS A 103 7.09 -1.54 4.75
C HIS A 103 6.36 -1.85 3.44
N SER A 104 5.30 -1.10 3.15
CA SER A 104 4.57 -1.21 1.88
C SER A 104 5.02 -0.13 0.91
N ILE A 105 4.96 -0.45 -0.38
CA ILE A 105 5.29 0.48 -1.47
C ILE A 105 4.07 0.73 -2.34
N GLY A 106 3.81 1.99 -2.63
CA GLY A 106 2.81 2.47 -3.57
C GLY A 106 3.41 3.31 -4.70
N VAL A 107 2.58 3.61 -5.69
CA VAL A 107 2.91 4.43 -6.84
C VAL A 107 2.54 5.89 -6.57
N HIS A 108 3.49 6.82 -6.74
CA HIS A 108 3.26 8.27 -6.67
C HIS A 108 3.55 8.94 -8.02
N THR A 109 3.22 8.27 -9.14
CA THR A 109 3.54 8.66 -10.50
C THR A 109 5.03 8.55 -10.86
N PHE A 110 5.37 8.69 -12.13
CA PHE A 110 6.76 8.60 -12.58
C PHE A 110 7.44 9.96 -12.57
N SER A 111 6.80 10.95 -13.17
CA SER A 111 7.37 12.28 -13.37
C SER A 111 7.15 13.24 -12.21
N HIS A 112 6.03 13.09 -11.48
CA HIS A 112 5.52 14.03 -10.48
C HIS A 112 5.34 15.44 -11.07
N LYS A 113 5.03 15.57 -12.39
CA LYS A 113 4.84 16.83 -13.09
C LYS A 113 3.42 16.96 -13.61
N LYS A 114 2.64 17.88 -13.04
CA LYS A 114 1.22 18.10 -13.37
C LYS A 114 0.96 18.22 -14.87
N ASP A 115 1.83 18.93 -15.58
CA ASP A 115 1.68 19.21 -17.01
C ASP A 115 2.03 17.99 -17.90
N GLU A 116 2.69 16.96 -17.34
CA GLU A 116 2.99 15.71 -18.02
C GLU A 116 1.90 14.65 -17.73
N MET A 117 1.44 14.52 -16.49
CA MET A 117 0.55 13.43 -16.08
C MET A 117 -0.94 13.77 -16.03
N TYR A 118 -1.34 15.03 -15.77
CA TYR A 118 -2.77 15.38 -15.59
C TYR A 118 -3.40 16.06 -16.81
N CYS A 119 -2.81 15.95 -18.01
CA CYS A 119 -3.42 16.46 -19.23
C CYS A 119 -4.72 15.73 -19.59
N ASN A 120 -4.75 14.41 -19.39
CA ASN A 120 -5.88 13.53 -19.63
C ASN A 120 -5.63 12.14 -19.03
N GLU A 121 -6.61 11.25 -19.13
CA GLU A 121 -6.51 9.89 -18.62
C GLU A 121 -5.35 9.09 -19.22
N VAL A 122 -5.07 9.25 -20.51
CA VAL A 122 -4.01 8.49 -21.19
C VAL A 122 -2.65 8.86 -20.63
N THR A 123 -2.35 10.16 -20.54
CA THR A 123 -1.08 10.64 -20.01
C THR A 123 -0.88 10.25 -18.55
N PHE A 124 -1.95 10.25 -17.74
CA PHE A 124 -1.89 9.77 -16.38
C PHE A 124 -1.49 8.29 -16.32
N PHE A 125 -2.14 7.41 -17.09
CA PHE A 125 -1.84 5.98 -17.05
C PHE A 125 -0.48 5.62 -17.68
N GLU A 126 0.01 6.38 -18.65
CA GLU A 126 1.37 6.23 -19.16
C GLU A 126 2.39 6.51 -18.06
N ASP A 127 2.26 7.62 -17.36
CA ASP A 127 3.14 8.01 -16.26
C ASP A 127 3.02 7.05 -15.06
N PHE A 128 1.80 6.71 -14.64
CA PHE A 128 1.53 5.74 -13.59
C PHE A 128 2.15 4.36 -13.88
N ASN A 129 1.92 3.82 -15.08
CA ASN A 129 2.43 2.51 -15.46
C ASN A 129 3.95 2.50 -15.58
N GLN A 130 4.57 3.58 -16.01
CA GLN A 130 6.01 3.71 -16.04
C GLN A 130 6.61 3.62 -14.63
N CYS A 131 6.03 4.29 -13.64
CA CYS A 131 6.44 4.19 -12.26
C CYS A 131 6.22 2.77 -11.71
N ARG A 132 5.04 2.21 -11.92
CA ARG A 132 4.66 0.86 -11.49
C ARG A 132 5.62 -0.20 -12.01
N GLU A 133 6.00 -0.08 -13.28
CA GLU A 133 6.97 -0.96 -13.92
C GLU A 133 8.39 -0.76 -13.37
N ARG A 134 8.80 0.49 -13.11
CA ARG A 134 10.09 0.78 -12.49
C ARG A 134 10.22 0.14 -11.11
N ILE A 135 9.18 0.25 -10.28
CA ILE A 135 9.15 -0.43 -8.98
C ILE A 135 9.24 -1.95 -9.15
N ARG A 136 8.48 -2.51 -10.10
CA ARG A 136 8.51 -3.96 -10.39
C ARG A 136 9.89 -4.45 -10.82
N GLN A 137 10.60 -3.69 -11.65
CA GLN A 137 11.96 -4.03 -12.10
C GLN A 137 12.96 -4.13 -10.94
N VAL A 138 12.82 -3.26 -9.95
CA VAL A 138 13.73 -3.20 -8.79
C VAL A 138 13.37 -4.25 -7.74
N THR A 139 12.08 -4.46 -7.50
CA THR A 139 11.59 -5.24 -6.35
C THR A 139 11.02 -6.61 -6.71
N GLY A 140 10.68 -6.84 -7.98
CA GLY A 140 9.90 -8.01 -8.42
C GLY A 140 8.40 -7.93 -8.10
N ILE A 141 7.96 -6.91 -7.35
CA ILE A 141 6.56 -6.75 -6.91
C ILE A 141 5.85 -5.72 -7.78
N LEU A 142 4.65 -6.03 -8.23
CA LEU A 142 3.77 -5.08 -8.90
C LEU A 142 2.91 -4.36 -7.83
N PRO A 143 3.18 -3.07 -7.52
CA PRO A 143 2.48 -2.38 -6.45
C PRO A 143 0.98 -2.22 -6.75
N LYS A 144 0.17 -2.28 -5.67
CA LYS A 144 -1.29 -2.14 -5.72
C LYS A 144 -1.80 -0.92 -4.97
N LEU A 145 -0.90 -0.17 -4.37
CA LEU A 145 -1.20 1.08 -3.67
C LEU A 145 -0.85 2.26 -4.58
N HIS A 146 -1.65 3.30 -4.50
CA HIS A 146 -1.46 4.52 -5.27
C HIS A 146 -1.84 5.75 -4.43
N ARG A 147 -1.16 6.86 -4.66
CA ARG A 147 -1.57 8.18 -4.18
C ARG A 147 -1.38 9.21 -5.28
N PHE A 148 -2.40 10.03 -5.49
CA PHE A 148 -2.30 11.15 -6.41
C PHE A 148 -1.38 12.23 -5.86
N PRO A 149 -0.38 12.71 -6.62
CA PRO A 149 0.32 13.95 -6.29
C PRO A 149 -0.65 15.08 -5.95
N TRP A 150 -0.41 15.74 -4.81
CA TRP A 150 -1.28 16.78 -4.21
C TRP A 150 -2.69 16.30 -3.80
N GLY A 151 -2.95 14.99 -3.76
CA GLY A 151 -4.23 14.41 -3.33
C GLY A 151 -5.30 14.37 -4.43
N SER A 152 -6.35 13.57 -4.20
CA SER A 152 -7.44 13.36 -5.17
C SER A 152 -8.36 14.59 -5.33
N ASN A 153 -8.21 15.61 -4.49
CA ASN A 153 -9.03 16.81 -4.51
C ASN A 153 -8.31 18.04 -5.10
N ASN A 154 -7.10 17.86 -5.66
CA ASN A 154 -6.40 18.98 -6.30
C ASN A 154 -7.05 19.38 -7.63
N GLY A 155 -6.97 20.67 -7.96
CA GLY A 155 -7.64 21.22 -9.15
C GLY A 155 -7.14 20.68 -10.50
N TYR A 156 -5.97 20.05 -10.54
CA TYR A 156 -5.43 19.49 -11.78
C TYR A 156 -6.06 18.13 -12.11
N VAL A 157 -6.30 17.29 -11.11
CA VAL A 157 -6.85 15.94 -11.30
C VAL A 157 -8.37 15.91 -11.20
N CYS A 158 -9.01 16.85 -10.49
CA CYS A 158 -10.45 16.88 -10.25
C CYS A 158 -11.31 16.63 -11.49
N PRO A 159 -11.00 17.18 -12.68
CA PRO A 159 -11.83 16.98 -13.86
C PRO A 159 -11.92 15.51 -14.34
N ILE A 160 -10.93 14.67 -13.99
CA ILE A 160 -10.80 13.30 -14.48
C ILE A 160 -10.68 12.27 -13.35
N VAL A 161 -10.69 12.68 -12.09
CA VAL A 161 -10.35 11.83 -10.95
C VAL A 161 -11.28 10.63 -10.79
N ASP A 162 -12.57 10.78 -11.03
CA ASP A 162 -13.53 9.69 -10.86
C ASP A 162 -13.31 8.58 -11.91
N ASP A 163 -12.98 8.95 -13.14
CA ASP A 163 -12.63 8.01 -14.22
C ASP A 163 -11.30 7.29 -13.90
N LEU A 164 -10.30 8.04 -13.39
CA LEU A 164 -9.02 7.46 -12.97
C LEU A 164 -9.21 6.47 -11.82
N LEU A 165 -9.96 6.83 -10.78
CA LEU A 165 -10.24 5.94 -9.65
C LEU A 165 -10.97 4.67 -10.09
N ALA A 166 -11.99 4.80 -10.98
CA ALA A 166 -12.72 3.66 -11.50
C ALA A 166 -11.82 2.71 -12.29
N LYS A 167 -10.86 3.24 -13.05
CA LYS A 167 -9.93 2.44 -13.84
C LYS A 167 -8.84 1.80 -12.96
N LEU A 168 -8.25 2.53 -12.01
CA LEU A 168 -7.31 1.98 -11.03
C LEU A 168 -7.93 0.80 -10.28
N LYS A 169 -9.18 0.94 -9.84
CA LYS A 169 -9.92 -0.13 -9.17
C LYS A 169 -10.11 -1.38 -10.04
N LYS A 170 -10.36 -1.22 -11.35
CA LYS A 170 -10.43 -2.36 -12.30
C LYS A 170 -9.09 -3.10 -12.43
N GLU A 171 -7.98 -2.41 -12.20
CA GLU A 171 -6.63 -2.98 -12.17
C GLU A 171 -6.20 -3.49 -10.78
N ASN A 172 -7.14 -3.56 -9.81
CA ASN A 172 -6.87 -3.90 -8.42
C ASN A 172 -5.84 -2.98 -7.75
N VAL A 173 -5.87 -1.70 -8.10
CA VAL A 173 -5.08 -0.65 -7.46
C VAL A 173 -5.98 0.19 -6.58
N VAL A 174 -5.56 0.40 -5.34
CA VAL A 174 -6.29 1.18 -4.34
C VAL A 174 -5.60 2.52 -4.15
N SER A 175 -6.36 3.61 -4.23
CA SER A 175 -5.84 4.97 -4.02
C SER A 175 -6.09 5.44 -2.60
N TYR A 176 -5.08 6.12 -2.04
CA TYR A 176 -5.16 6.64 -0.67
C TYR A 176 -4.82 8.12 -0.62
N ASP A 177 -5.72 8.91 -0.05
CA ASP A 177 -5.42 10.23 0.48
C ASP A 177 -4.99 10.11 1.96
N TRP A 178 -5.12 11.17 2.72
CA TRP A 178 -4.74 11.25 4.13
C TRP A 178 -5.79 12.00 4.94
N ASN A 179 -5.78 11.85 6.25
CA ASN A 179 -6.65 12.60 7.15
C ASN A 179 -5.89 13.31 8.28
N VAL A 180 -4.59 13.07 8.38
CA VAL A 180 -3.64 13.82 9.21
C VAL A 180 -2.46 14.24 8.34
N SER A 181 -1.98 15.47 8.48
CA SER A 181 -0.83 15.98 7.71
C SER A 181 0.19 16.65 8.63
N GLY A 182 1.47 16.36 8.38
CA GLY A 182 2.57 17.09 8.99
C GLY A 182 2.77 18.49 8.40
N GLU A 183 2.21 18.75 7.22
CA GLU A 183 2.44 19.97 6.43
C GLU A 183 3.94 20.28 6.24
N ASP A 184 4.74 19.24 6.12
CA ASP A 184 6.20 19.28 6.08
C ASP A 184 6.77 19.71 4.73
N SER A 185 5.94 19.70 3.67
CA SER A 185 6.29 20.11 2.30
C SER A 185 5.71 21.44 1.85
N VAL A 186 5.00 22.19 2.74
CA VAL A 186 4.45 23.53 2.40
C VAL A 186 5.52 24.60 2.19
N GLY A 187 6.78 24.27 2.44
CA GLY A 187 7.95 25.10 2.24
C GLY A 187 9.22 24.32 2.44
N GLN A 188 10.38 24.92 2.17
CA GLN A 188 11.66 24.24 2.39
C GLN A 188 11.97 24.12 3.89
N ASN A 189 12.27 22.90 4.33
CA ASN A 189 12.69 22.59 5.70
C ASN A 189 11.79 23.19 6.77
N VAL A 190 10.49 22.93 6.69
CA VAL A 190 9.53 23.31 7.74
C VAL A 190 10.07 22.94 9.13
N PRO A 191 10.01 23.82 10.14
CA PRO A 191 10.58 23.55 11.45
C PRO A 191 10.00 22.28 12.10
N LYS A 192 10.83 21.45 12.72
CA LYS A 192 10.43 20.19 13.40
C LYS A 192 9.22 20.39 14.33
N ALA A 193 9.23 21.43 15.14
CA ALA A 193 8.15 21.73 16.08
C ALA A 193 6.81 22.01 15.39
N VAL A 194 6.83 22.54 14.15
CA VAL A 194 5.61 22.77 13.35
C VAL A 194 5.07 21.46 12.85
N ILE A 195 5.93 20.60 12.27
CA ILE A 195 5.56 19.27 11.76
C ILE A 195 4.94 18.44 12.89
N TYR A 196 5.62 18.37 14.04
CA TYR A 196 5.14 17.67 15.23
C TYR A 196 3.77 18.17 15.69
N LYS A 197 3.62 19.50 15.81
CA LYS A 197 2.37 20.13 16.24
C LYS A 197 1.22 19.83 15.29
N ASN A 198 1.47 19.83 13.99
CA ASN A 198 0.44 19.56 12.98
C ASN A 198 -0.05 18.10 13.08
N VAL A 199 0.85 17.13 13.21
CA VAL A 199 0.46 15.74 13.45
C VAL A 199 -0.31 15.61 14.77
N ALA A 200 0.21 16.16 15.87
CA ALA A 200 -0.40 16.06 17.20
C ALA A 200 -1.82 16.66 17.24
N LYS A 201 -2.07 17.74 16.52
CA LYS A 201 -3.34 18.47 16.48
C LYS A 201 -4.50 17.60 15.97
N ASP A 202 -4.23 16.75 14.99
CA ASP A 202 -5.28 16.03 14.27
C ASP A 202 -5.27 14.51 14.54
N LEU A 203 -4.22 13.99 15.15
CA LEU A 203 -4.02 12.55 15.40
C LEU A 203 -5.23 11.89 16.09
N GLU A 204 -5.67 12.44 17.22
CA GLU A 204 -6.72 11.83 18.05
C GLU A 204 -8.15 12.02 17.51
N LYS A 205 -8.30 12.67 16.35
CA LYS A 205 -9.61 12.80 15.67
C LYS A 205 -10.03 11.49 14.98
N PHE A 206 -9.10 10.55 14.78
CA PHE A 206 -9.31 9.33 14.01
C PHE A 206 -8.77 8.12 14.76
N ASP A 207 -9.51 7.01 14.79
CA ASP A 207 -9.00 5.73 15.31
C ASP A 207 -8.00 5.09 14.34
N GLN A 208 -8.08 5.43 13.06
CA GLN A 208 -7.20 4.95 12.00
C GLN A 208 -6.65 6.10 11.15
N PRO A 209 -5.77 6.96 11.73
CA PRO A 209 -5.20 8.09 11.01
C PRO A 209 -4.24 7.62 9.91
N ILE A 210 -4.39 8.18 8.71
CA ILE A 210 -3.40 8.14 7.63
C ILE A 210 -2.62 9.45 7.71
N ILE A 211 -1.35 9.35 8.05
CA ILE A 211 -0.49 10.50 8.34
C ILE A 211 0.40 10.77 7.13
N LEU A 212 0.18 11.90 6.47
CA LEU A 212 1.01 12.37 5.37
C LEU A 212 2.27 13.05 5.88
N LEU A 213 3.39 12.52 5.45
CA LEU A 213 4.74 13.10 5.54
C LEU A 213 5.42 12.95 4.17
N HIS A 214 6.55 13.62 3.98
CA HIS A 214 7.28 13.54 2.72
C HIS A 214 8.72 13.06 2.92
N ASP A 215 9.18 12.28 1.96
CA ASP A 215 10.54 11.77 1.83
C ASP A 215 11.23 12.45 0.65
N SER A 216 11.70 13.67 0.86
CA SER A 216 12.38 14.44 -0.18
C SER A 216 13.55 15.25 0.37
N ASN A 217 14.45 15.68 -0.51
CA ASN A 217 15.59 16.51 -0.14
C ASN A 217 15.18 17.87 0.42
N SER A 218 13.96 18.33 0.17
CA SER A 218 13.40 19.57 0.71
C SER A 218 12.76 19.44 2.10
N THR A 219 12.58 18.20 2.59
CA THR A 219 11.89 17.89 3.86
C THR A 219 12.80 17.24 4.91
N LYS A 220 14.08 17.63 4.95
CA LYS A 220 15.10 17.01 5.85
C LYS A 220 14.72 17.03 7.35
N ASN A 221 13.85 17.95 7.77
CA ASN A 221 13.40 18.00 9.15
C ASN A 221 12.39 16.91 9.48
N THR A 222 11.74 16.30 8.47
CA THR A 222 10.83 15.16 8.65
C THR A 222 11.56 13.96 9.23
N SER A 223 12.70 13.55 8.65
CA SER A 223 13.47 12.43 9.21
C SER A 223 13.96 12.71 10.64
N LYS A 224 14.29 13.98 10.96
CA LYS A 224 14.79 14.38 12.27
C LYS A 224 13.73 14.44 13.38
N VAL A 225 12.46 14.62 13.03
CA VAL A 225 11.34 14.69 13.99
C VAL A 225 10.52 13.40 14.03
N LEU A 226 10.76 12.48 13.10
CA LEU A 226 9.99 11.25 12.95
C LEU A 226 9.98 10.42 14.25
N GLY A 227 11.11 10.29 14.93
CA GLY A 227 11.19 9.57 16.20
C GLY A 227 10.26 10.13 17.28
N GLU A 228 10.18 11.47 17.39
CA GLU A 228 9.28 12.15 18.33
C GLU A 228 7.80 11.95 17.94
N ILE A 229 7.49 11.95 16.64
CA ILE A 229 6.13 11.67 16.12
C ILE A 229 5.72 10.23 16.43
N ILE A 230 6.60 9.26 16.22
CA ILE A 230 6.31 7.84 16.52
C ILE A 230 6.07 7.65 18.02
N ASP A 231 6.86 8.29 18.87
CA ASP A 231 6.68 8.21 20.33
C ASP A 231 5.33 8.79 20.74
N LEU A 232 4.95 9.96 20.21
CA LEU A 232 3.63 10.54 20.45
C LEU A 232 2.49 9.59 20.06
N ILE A 233 2.57 8.98 18.87
CA ILE A 233 1.55 8.06 18.36
C ILE A 233 1.42 6.84 19.29
N ALA A 234 2.55 6.27 19.71
CA ALA A 234 2.58 5.14 20.64
C ALA A 234 2.03 5.50 22.02
N GLU A 235 2.39 6.67 22.57
CA GLU A 235 1.88 7.20 23.86
C GLU A 235 0.36 7.41 23.84
N LYS A 236 -0.22 7.71 22.65
CA LYS A 236 -1.68 7.82 22.47
C LYS A 236 -2.38 6.48 22.26
N GLY A 237 -1.63 5.39 22.37
CA GLY A 237 -2.15 4.01 22.33
C GLY A 237 -2.45 3.49 20.91
N TYR A 238 -1.81 4.02 19.88
CA TYR A 238 -1.89 3.49 18.53
C TYR A 238 -0.82 2.43 18.28
N SER A 239 -1.19 1.38 17.56
CA SER A 239 -0.27 0.50 16.85
C SER A 239 0.09 1.10 15.48
N PHE A 240 1.07 0.48 14.79
CA PHE A 240 1.49 0.91 13.45
C PHE A 240 1.18 -0.17 12.42
N GLY A 241 0.51 0.20 11.34
CA GLY A 241 0.19 -0.66 10.21
C GLY A 241 0.65 -0.07 8.87
N THR A 242 0.53 -0.88 7.83
CA THR A 242 0.70 -0.46 6.42
C THR A 242 -0.66 -0.34 5.73
N LEU A 243 -0.74 0.43 4.66
CA LEU A 243 -2.01 0.66 3.96
C LEU A 243 -2.55 -0.58 3.22
N ASP A 244 -1.74 -1.64 3.02
CA ASP A 244 -2.22 -2.92 2.51
C ASP A 244 -3.28 -3.56 3.41
N GLU A 245 -3.26 -3.22 4.70
CA GLU A 245 -4.14 -3.78 5.73
C GLU A 245 -5.35 -2.88 6.01
N ARG A 246 -5.50 -1.77 5.29
CA ARG A 246 -6.51 -0.75 5.54
C ARG A 246 -7.51 -0.63 4.39
N GLU A 247 -8.75 -0.32 4.73
CA GLU A 247 -9.76 0.05 3.72
C GLU A 247 -9.37 1.33 2.98
N GLU A 248 -9.80 1.43 1.70
CA GLU A 248 -9.61 2.59 0.85
C GLU A 248 -10.07 3.88 1.53
N TYR A 249 -9.28 4.94 1.36
CA TYR A 249 -9.64 6.27 1.81
C TYR A 249 -9.24 7.31 0.77
N THR A 250 -10.22 7.99 0.20
CA THR A 250 -10.02 9.14 -0.68
C THR A 250 -10.81 10.33 -0.14
N PHE A 251 -10.39 11.54 -0.48
CA PHE A 251 -11.12 12.73 -0.08
C PHE A 251 -12.57 12.70 -0.59
N PRO A 252 -13.54 13.17 0.22
CA PRO A 252 -14.94 13.23 -0.17
C PRO A 252 -15.13 13.96 -1.50
N GLN A 253 -16.03 13.47 -2.35
CA GLN A 253 -16.33 14.12 -3.64
C GLN A 253 -16.69 15.60 -3.49
N SER A 254 -17.34 15.98 -2.37
CA SER A 254 -17.66 17.39 -2.07
C SER A 254 -16.43 18.31 -1.90
N TRP A 255 -15.23 17.74 -1.71
CA TRP A 255 -13.97 18.48 -1.60
C TRP A 255 -13.23 18.61 -2.93
N ARG A 256 -13.72 17.94 -3.97
CA ARG A 256 -13.17 17.97 -5.33
C ARG A 256 -13.80 19.14 -6.08
N LYS A 257 -13.05 20.23 -6.26
CA LYS A 257 -13.55 21.47 -6.89
C LYS A 257 -12.69 21.85 -8.09
#